data_1495623eb411e151ea6463e9de136264
#
_entry.id   1495623eb411e151ea6463e9de136264
#
_cell.length_a   1.000
_cell.length_b   1.000
_cell.length_c   1.000
_cell.angle_alpha   90.00
_cell.angle_beta   90.00
_cell.angle_gamma   90.00
#
_symmetry.space_group_name_H-M   'P 1'
#
loop_
_entity.id
_entity.type
_entity.pdbx_description
1 polymer ?
#
loop_
_entity_poly.entity_id
_entity_poly.type
_entity_poly.pdbx_seq_one_letter_code
_entity_poly.pdbx_strand_id
1 'polypeptide(L)'
;MIIRHFVRRLSLIAAMLLLLTAATDQKKTTIFMIGDSTMANKDISGGKQERGWGMALQCYFDDNIVVDNHAVNGRSSLSFINEGRWDKVLGLMKPGDYVIIQFGHNDEKPKADRHTDPGSTFDYNLAKFVRETREHGGIPVLMNCVVRRNFFVNVPDNDDDEKLRTTTFKDGVRMVEGDTLIDTHGLYRVAPRDVARRMHVHFVDANRITHELEQGLGTEASKKLHMWFLPGEEPSVPDGRQDNTHYNVRGAHAVARLLADALCEEVPILKKYRTDADITVDRRGRGQFLSLEEAMATVDHGKPTTIQILGGEWDRPQLPKKSKVVFVLREEAKWK
;
A
#
# COMPACT_ATOMS: atom_id res chain seq x y z
N MET A 1 -54.50 7.64 39.27
CA MET A 1 -53.39 6.66 39.27
C MET A 1 -53.04 6.19 37.87
N ILE A 2 -53.96 6.06 36.93
CA ILE A 2 -53.77 5.56 35.55
C ILE A 2 -52.90 6.51 34.65
N ILE A 3 -53.06 7.81 34.75
CA ILE A 3 -52.34 8.81 33.94
C ILE A 3 -50.83 8.83 34.24
N ARG A 4 -50.41 8.61 35.48
CA ARG A 4 -49.00 8.58 35.89
C ARG A 4 -48.24 7.36 35.33
N HIS A 5 -48.90 6.24 35.09
CA HIS A 5 -48.31 5.06 34.47
C HIS A 5 -48.18 5.19 32.95
N PHE A 6 -49.11 5.94 32.34
CA PHE A 6 -49.07 6.16 30.87
C PHE A 6 -47.91 7.11 30.50
N VAL A 7 -47.74 8.21 31.26
CA VAL A 7 -46.61 9.15 31.02
C VAL A 7 -45.27 8.49 31.29
N ARG A 8 -45.12 7.62 32.31
CA ARG A 8 -43.87 6.88 32.55
C ARG A 8 -43.54 5.88 31.45
N ARG A 9 -44.54 5.23 30.85
CA ARG A 9 -44.33 4.31 29.70
C ARG A 9 -43.96 5.06 28.43
N LEU A 10 -44.56 6.20 28.17
CA LEU A 10 -44.16 7.06 27.04
C LEU A 10 -42.73 7.61 27.21
N SER A 11 -42.32 8.01 28.39
CA SER A 11 -40.96 8.50 28.67
C SER A 11 -39.91 7.39 28.53
N LEU A 12 -40.23 6.15 28.91
CA LEU A 12 -39.34 4.99 28.73
C LEU A 12 -39.21 4.58 27.23
N ILE A 13 -40.30 4.66 26.46
CA ILE A 13 -40.27 4.39 25.03
C ILE A 13 -39.52 5.48 24.29
N ALA A 14 -39.69 6.75 24.63
CA ALA A 14 -38.94 7.87 24.07
C ALA A 14 -37.43 7.80 24.41
N ALA A 15 -37.08 7.41 25.66
CA ALA A 15 -35.70 7.18 26.05
C ALA A 15 -35.07 5.98 25.34
N MET A 16 -35.84 4.91 25.08
CA MET A 16 -35.40 3.72 24.36
C MET A 16 -35.26 4.00 22.84
N LEU A 17 -36.12 4.83 22.25
CA LEU A 17 -36.01 5.32 20.88
C LEU A 17 -34.81 6.29 20.70
N LEU A 18 -34.50 7.12 21.69
CA LEU A 18 -33.30 7.98 21.68
C LEU A 18 -32.00 7.18 21.84
N LEU A 19 -32.03 6.01 22.48
CA LEU A 19 -30.89 5.10 22.55
C LEU A 19 -30.70 4.28 21.27
N LEU A 20 -31.74 4.09 20.46
CA LEU A 20 -31.68 3.37 19.17
C LEU A 20 -31.28 4.27 17.99
N THR A 21 -31.30 5.60 18.14
CA THR A 21 -30.87 6.56 17.10
C THR A 21 -29.43 7.04 17.27
N ALA A 22 -28.75 6.62 18.32
CA ALA A 22 -27.30 6.68 18.35
C ALA A 22 -26.75 5.49 17.54
N ALA A 23 -27.01 5.46 16.25
CA ALA A 23 -26.02 4.92 15.31
C ALA A 23 -24.77 5.77 15.57
N THR A 24 -23.90 5.26 16.43
CA THR A 24 -22.57 5.84 16.61
C THR A 24 -21.97 5.80 15.21
N ASP A 25 -21.86 6.95 14.60
CA ASP A 25 -20.98 7.13 13.44
C ASP A 25 -19.62 6.63 13.94
N GLN A 26 -19.34 5.35 13.65
CA GLN A 26 -18.13 4.71 14.14
C GLN A 26 -16.97 5.47 13.51
N LYS A 27 -16.28 6.28 14.31
CA LYS A 27 -15.21 7.15 13.84
C LYS A 27 -14.19 6.28 13.09
N LYS A 28 -14.15 6.42 11.79
CA LYS A 28 -13.15 5.74 10.95
C LYS A 28 -11.76 6.22 11.36
N THR A 29 -10.82 5.29 11.39
CA THR A 29 -9.40 5.57 11.62
C THR A 29 -8.69 5.71 10.29
N THR A 30 -7.91 6.77 10.10
CA THR A 30 -7.12 6.95 8.89
C THR A 30 -5.71 6.38 9.07
N ILE A 31 -5.24 5.66 8.07
CA ILE A 31 -3.83 5.31 7.91
C ILE A 31 -3.28 6.22 6.80
N PHE A 32 -2.62 7.29 7.21
CA PHE A 32 -1.84 8.11 6.30
C PHE A 32 -0.58 7.37 5.88
N MET A 33 -0.20 7.51 4.62
CA MET A 33 1.02 6.89 4.09
C MET A 33 1.89 7.97 3.46
N ILE A 34 3.13 8.10 3.92
CA ILE A 34 4.13 8.99 3.34
C ILE A 34 5.33 8.20 2.86
N GLY A 35 5.81 8.50 1.66
CA GLY A 35 6.86 7.72 1.02
C GLY A 35 7.11 8.13 -0.43
N ASP A 36 7.75 7.22 -1.13
CA ASP A 36 8.23 7.40 -2.50
C ASP A 36 7.39 6.65 -3.56
N SER A 37 7.99 6.44 -4.74
CA SER A 37 7.34 5.81 -5.90
C SER A 37 6.93 4.35 -5.69
N THR A 38 7.56 3.63 -4.79
CA THR A 38 7.23 2.22 -4.53
C THR A 38 5.91 2.07 -3.78
N MET A 39 5.50 3.12 -3.06
CA MET A 39 4.26 3.20 -2.30
C MET A 39 3.18 4.03 -3.02
N ALA A 40 3.55 4.99 -3.85
CA ALA A 40 2.67 6.02 -4.40
C ALA A 40 1.50 5.49 -5.25
N ASN A 41 0.41 6.24 -5.27
CA ASN A 41 -0.65 6.07 -6.25
C ASN A 41 -0.12 6.36 -7.67
N LYS A 42 -0.58 5.56 -8.64
CA LYS A 42 -0.13 5.66 -10.03
C LYS A 42 -1.27 6.06 -10.98
N ASP A 43 -0.89 6.67 -12.09
CA ASP A 43 -1.80 6.87 -13.20
C ASP A 43 -2.12 5.52 -13.85
N ILE A 44 -3.42 5.22 -13.93
CA ILE A 44 -3.95 3.98 -14.50
C ILE A 44 -4.53 4.16 -15.91
N SER A 45 -4.49 5.38 -16.43
CA SER A 45 -5.03 5.69 -17.76
C SER A 45 -4.34 4.88 -18.84
N GLY A 46 -5.10 4.49 -19.87
CA GLY A 46 -4.57 3.69 -20.98
C GLY A 46 -4.12 2.27 -20.58
N GLY A 47 -4.62 1.73 -19.48
CA GLY A 47 -4.31 0.36 -19.05
C GLY A 47 -2.94 0.18 -18.37
N LYS A 48 -2.28 1.29 -17.96
CA LYS A 48 -0.97 1.23 -17.31
C LYS A 48 -0.98 0.30 -16.10
N GLN A 49 0.01 -0.57 -16.03
CA GLN A 49 0.12 -1.64 -15.03
C GLN A 49 0.87 -1.25 -13.76
N GLU A 50 1.65 -0.15 -13.78
CA GLU A 50 2.43 0.27 -12.60
C GLU A 50 1.53 0.63 -11.42
N ARG A 51 1.84 0.08 -10.24
CA ARG A 51 1.18 0.38 -8.97
C ARG A 51 2.21 0.52 -7.86
N GLY A 52 1.99 1.47 -6.94
CA GLY A 52 2.66 1.41 -5.65
C GLY A 52 1.91 0.46 -4.70
N TRP A 53 2.62 -0.21 -3.81
CA TRP A 53 1.98 -1.13 -2.87
C TRP A 53 0.97 -0.42 -1.94
N GLY A 54 1.21 0.86 -1.63
CA GLY A 54 0.28 1.66 -0.84
C GLY A 54 -1.06 1.91 -1.53
N MET A 55 -1.10 1.92 -2.87
CA MET A 55 -2.33 2.03 -3.63
C MET A 55 -3.26 0.82 -3.43
N ALA A 56 -2.69 -0.37 -3.22
CA ALA A 56 -3.42 -1.61 -2.99
C ALA A 56 -3.81 -1.84 -1.52
N LEU A 57 -3.23 -1.09 -0.56
CA LEU A 57 -3.36 -1.39 0.86
C LEU A 57 -4.81 -1.36 1.36
N GLN A 58 -5.67 -0.48 0.82
CA GLN A 58 -7.09 -0.40 1.19
C GLN A 58 -7.83 -1.73 0.97
N CYS A 59 -7.40 -2.57 0.03
CA CYS A 59 -8.01 -3.87 -0.23
C CYS A 59 -7.92 -4.83 0.96
N TYR A 60 -6.98 -4.59 1.86
CA TYR A 60 -6.65 -5.47 2.98
C TYR A 60 -7.17 -4.97 4.34
N PHE A 61 -7.96 -3.89 4.34
CA PHE A 61 -8.66 -3.40 5.52
C PHE A 61 -10.13 -3.14 5.20
N ASP A 62 -11.00 -3.29 6.21
CA ASP A 62 -12.42 -3.00 6.10
C ASP A 62 -12.72 -1.49 6.07
N ASP A 63 -14.01 -1.13 6.02
CA ASP A 63 -14.43 0.27 5.88
C ASP A 63 -14.25 1.11 7.16
N ASN A 64 -13.84 0.51 8.28
CA ASN A 64 -13.45 1.24 9.49
C ASN A 64 -12.06 1.87 9.37
N ILE A 65 -11.25 1.39 8.43
CA ILE A 65 -9.94 1.95 8.09
C ILE A 65 -10.01 2.64 6.74
N VAL A 66 -9.56 3.89 6.71
CA VAL A 66 -9.35 4.67 5.48
C VAL A 66 -7.86 4.77 5.21
N VAL A 67 -7.39 4.24 4.10
CA VAL A 67 -6.01 4.40 3.66
C VAL A 67 -5.90 5.67 2.82
N ASP A 68 -5.20 6.68 3.34
CA ASP A 68 -4.93 7.95 2.66
C ASP A 68 -3.45 8.04 2.25
N ASN A 69 -3.19 7.72 0.99
CA ASN A 69 -1.84 7.57 0.46
C ASN A 69 -1.31 8.88 -0.13
N HIS A 70 -0.43 9.54 0.59
CA HIS A 70 0.28 10.77 0.22
C HIS A 70 1.68 10.54 -0.36
N ALA A 71 2.11 9.30 -0.52
CA ALA A 71 3.40 8.98 -1.15
C ALA A 71 3.49 9.51 -2.58
N VAL A 72 4.66 9.98 -2.99
CA VAL A 72 4.86 10.64 -4.30
C VAL A 72 6.13 10.13 -4.98
N ASN A 73 6.02 9.88 -6.30
CA ASN A 73 7.15 9.43 -7.11
C ASN A 73 8.37 10.34 -6.98
N GLY A 74 9.54 9.74 -6.76
CA GLY A 74 10.83 10.42 -6.75
C GLY A 74 11.11 11.26 -5.47
N ARG A 75 10.28 11.15 -4.43
CA ARG A 75 10.48 11.91 -3.19
C ARG A 75 11.31 11.13 -2.18
N SER A 76 12.30 11.83 -1.63
CA SER A 76 13.03 11.43 -0.43
C SER A 76 12.35 12.03 0.81
N SER A 77 12.82 11.67 2.00
CA SER A 77 12.39 12.30 3.25
C SER A 77 12.62 13.82 3.23
N LEU A 78 13.76 14.26 2.69
CA LEU A 78 14.11 15.66 2.55
C LEU A 78 13.17 16.42 1.59
N SER A 79 13.01 15.94 0.36
CA SER A 79 12.18 16.61 -0.63
C SER A 79 10.70 16.60 -0.23
N PHE A 80 10.23 15.56 0.46
CA PHE A 80 8.86 15.49 0.98
C PHE A 80 8.57 16.59 2.02
N ILE A 81 9.55 16.88 2.89
CA ILE A 81 9.49 17.99 3.86
C ILE A 81 9.55 19.33 3.12
N ASN A 82 10.57 19.53 2.28
CA ASN A 82 10.83 20.83 1.65
C ASN A 82 9.72 21.29 0.70
N GLU A 83 8.94 20.35 0.12
CA GLU A 83 7.80 20.65 -0.73
C GLU A 83 6.50 20.90 0.06
N GLY A 84 6.54 20.96 1.39
CA GLY A 84 5.35 21.17 2.24
C GLY A 84 4.35 20.02 2.22
N ARG A 85 4.74 18.83 1.72
CA ARG A 85 3.87 17.67 1.64
C ARG A 85 3.56 17.09 3.01
N TRP A 86 4.54 17.15 3.90
CA TRP A 86 4.38 16.73 5.28
C TRP A 86 3.40 17.61 6.04
N ASP A 87 3.50 18.93 5.89
CA ASP A 87 2.58 19.87 6.53
C ASP A 87 1.13 19.65 6.10
N LYS A 88 0.93 19.27 4.83
CA LYS A 88 -0.40 18.88 4.34
C LYS A 88 -0.95 17.68 5.08
N VAL A 89 -0.15 16.65 5.33
CA VAL A 89 -0.59 15.44 6.08
C VAL A 89 -0.90 15.80 7.52
N LEU A 90 -0.05 16.59 8.17
CA LEU A 90 -0.28 17.08 9.55
C LEU A 90 -1.62 17.82 9.66
N GLY A 91 -1.96 18.66 8.69
CA GLY A 91 -3.21 19.41 8.66
C GLY A 91 -4.48 18.56 8.51
N LEU A 92 -4.36 17.30 8.04
CA LEU A 92 -5.47 16.37 7.87
C LEU A 92 -5.62 15.40 9.05
N MET A 93 -4.53 15.20 9.80
CA MET A 93 -4.42 14.19 10.85
C MET A 93 -5.34 14.49 12.03
N LYS A 94 -5.91 13.43 12.59
CA LYS A 94 -6.73 13.48 13.81
C LYS A 94 -6.13 12.55 14.87
N PRO A 95 -6.34 12.84 16.17
CA PRO A 95 -5.88 11.96 17.22
C PRO A 95 -6.41 10.52 17.04
N GLY A 96 -5.48 9.56 17.11
CA GLY A 96 -5.73 8.13 16.91
C GLY A 96 -5.55 7.64 15.48
N ASP A 97 -5.25 8.52 14.51
CA ASP A 97 -4.85 8.12 13.16
C ASP A 97 -3.42 7.56 13.15
N TYR A 98 -3.11 6.74 12.16
CA TYR A 98 -1.77 6.18 11.96
C TYR A 98 -1.04 6.90 10.84
N VAL A 99 0.29 6.92 10.92
CA VAL A 99 1.15 7.38 9.84
C VAL A 99 2.19 6.32 9.53
N ILE A 100 2.10 5.70 8.36
CA ILE A 100 3.14 4.83 7.81
C ILE A 100 4.18 5.70 7.10
N ILE A 101 5.44 5.57 7.53
CA ILE A 101 6.57 6.38 7.07
C ILE A 101 7.58 5.45 6.40
N GLN A 102 7.74 5.53 5.06
CA GLN A 102 8.66 4.71 4.30
C GLN A 102 9.45 5.54 3.28
N PHE A 103 10.72 5.73 3.52
CA PHE A 103 11.65 6.43 2.64
C PHE A 103 12.97 5.64 2.53
N GLY A 104 13.85 6.04 1.60
CA GLY A 104 15.16 5.44 1.37
C GLY A 104 15.58 5.45 -0.10
N HIS A 105 14.74 4.94 -1.01
CA HIS A 105 15.05 4.82 -2.44
C HIS A 105 15.54 6.11 -3.13
N ASN A 106 15.09 7.26 -2.66
CA ASN A 106 15.49 8.56 -3.20
C ASN A 106 16.44 9.31 -2.28
N ASP A 107 16.45 8.99 -1.01
CA ASP A 107 17.37 9.52 -0.02
C ASP A 107 18.82 9.12 -0.33
N GLU A 108 19.03 7.92 -0.85
CA GLU A 108 20.35 7.40 -1.25
C GLU A 108 20.89 8.01 -2.57
N LYS A 109 20.03 8.68 -3.37
CA LYS A 109 20.45 9.28 -4.64
C LYS A 109 21.36 10.49 -4.40
N PRO A 110 22.44 10.70 -5.20
CA PRO A 110 23.43 11.74 -4.93
C PRO A 110 22.96 13.17 -5.23
N LYS A 111 21.71 13.36 -5.70
CA LYS A 111 21.16 14.69 -6.02
C LYS A 111 20.85 15.48 -4.76
N ALA A 112 21.39 16.69 -4.65
CA ALA A 112 21.30 17.53 -3.46
C ALA A 112 19.87 17.90 -3.02
N ASP A 113 18.89 17.86 -3.95
CA ASP A 113 17.48 18.14 -3.69
C ASP A 113 16.76 17.02 -2.93
N ARG A 114 17.39 15.84 -2.83
CA ARG A 114 16.80 14.65 -2.20
C ARG A 114 17.73 13.84 -1.32
N HIS A 115 19.05 13.98 -1.49
CA HIS A 115 20.02 13.19 -0.72
C HIS A 115 19.98 13.48 0.77
N THR A 116 20.05 12.42 1.56
CA THR A 116 20.21 12.46 3.03
C THR A 116 21.14 11.34 3.46
N ASP A 117 21.80 11.49 4.60
CA ASP A 117 22.77 10.52 5.11
C ASP A 117 22.24 9.74 6.30
N PRO A 118 22.26 8.39 6.27
CA PRO A 118 21.98 7.56 7.43
C PRO A 118 22.92 7.87 8.61
N GLY A 119 22.37 7.87 9.80
CA GLY A 119 23.09 8.26 11.02
C GLY A 119 23.10 9.77 11.26
N SER A 120 22.62 10.60 10.34
CA SER A 120 22.54 12.04 10.47
C SER A 120 21.23 12.61 9.89
N THR A 121 21.24 13.16 8.68
CA THR A 121 20.10 13.89 8.09
C THR A 121 18.90 12.98 7.78
N PHE A 122 19.13 11.74 7.36
CA PHE A 122 18.04 10.78 7.16
C PHE A 122 17.34 10.44 8.49
N ASP A 123 18.10 10.08 9.51
CA ASP A 123 17.60 9.80 10.86
C ASP A 123 16.86 11.00 11.46
N TYR A 124 17.38 12.21 11.23
CA TYR A 124 16.75 13.45 11.69
C TYR A 124 15.36 13.63 11.07
N ASN A 125 15.23 13.43 9.76
CA ASN A 125 13.95 13.53 9.05
C ASN A 125 12.94 12.47 9.53
N LEU A 126 13.37 11.22 9.69
CA LEU A 126 12.53 10.15 10.24
C LEU A 126 12.06 10.50 11.67
N ALA A 127 12.96 10.98 12.51
CA ALA A 127 12.64 11.40 13.87
C ALA A 127 11.72 12.62 13.90
N LYS A 128 11.83 13.55 12.93
CA LYS A 128 10.89 14.67 12.76
C LYS A 128 9.50 14.16 12.48
N PHE A 129 9.30 13.26 11.50
CA PHE A 129 8.01 12.67 11.20
C PHE A 129 7.37 11.99 12.41
N VAL A 130 8.16 11.25 13.17
CA VAL A 130 7.71 10.57 14.39
C VAL A 130 7.23 11.56 15.47
N ARG A 131 8.04 12.58 15.77
CA ARG A 131 7.67 13.57 16.80
C ARG A 131 6.41 14.33 16.44
N GLU A 132 6.35 14.85 15.24
CA GLU A 132 5.23 15.68 14.79
C GLU A 132 3.95 14.87 14.62
N THR A 133 4.03 13.59 14.22
CA THR A 133 2.89 12.68 14.27
C THR A 133 2.33 12.58 15.68
N ARG A 134 3.19 12.38 16.69
CA ARG A 134 2.75 12.29 18.11
C ARG A 134 2.20 13.61 18.64
N GLU A 135 2.79 14.72 18.27
CA GLU A 135 2.33 16.07 18.64
C GLU A 135 0.89 16.33 18.15
N HIS A 136 0.51 15.74 17.00
CA HIS A 136 -0.86 15.79 16.46
C HIS A 136 -1.77 14.64 16.97
N GLY A 137 -1.28 13.86 17.95
CA GLY A 137 -2.05 12.75 18.54
C GLY A 137 -2.12 11.50 17.65
N GLY A 138 -1.35 11.45 16.58
CA GLY A 138 -1.23 10.30 15.68
C GLY A 138 -0.27 9.23 16.19
N ILE A 139 -0.31 8.07 15.59
CA ILE A 139 0.51 6.88 15.91
C ILE A 139 1.46 6.62 14.75
N PRO A 140 2.78 6.91 14.90
CA PRO A 140 3.74 6.66 13.84
C PRO A 140 4.09 5.18 13.74
N VAL A 141 4.26 4.70 12.49
CA VAL A 141 4.79 3.39 12.15
C VAL A 141 5.92 3.59 11.14
N LEU A 142 7.15 3.33 11.54
CA LEU A 142 8.29 3.36 10.65
C LEU A 142 8.39 2.06 9.83
N MET A 143 8.70 2.19 8.56
CA MET A 143 9.08 1.10 7.68
C MET A 143 10.39 1.43 6.99
N ASN A 144 11.25 0.44 6.79
CA ASN A 144 12.35 0.60 5.85
C ASN A 144 11.87 0.42 4.40
N CYS A 145 12.71 0.81 3.44
CA CYS A 145 12.40 0.68 2.02
C CYS A 145 12.22 -0.79 1.60
N VAL A 146 11.26 -1.06 0.74
CA VAL A 146 11.12 -2.37 0.09
C VAL A 146 12.38 -2.69 -0.72
N VAL A 147 12.69 -3.97 -0.91
CA VAL A 147 13.89 -4.37 -1.66
C VAL A 147 13.73 -4.03 -3.15
N ARG A 148 14.85 -3.81 -3.85
CA ARG A 148 14.91 -3.88 -5.31
C ARG A 148 15.18 -5.31 -5.75
N ARG A 149 14.60 -5.73 -6.86
CA ARG A 149 14.85 -7.02 -7.47
C ARG A 149 16.25 -7.06 -8.12
N ASN A 150 17.29 -7.09 -7.32
CA ASN A 150 18.67 -7.11 -7.81
C ASN A 150 19.29 -8.50 -7.64
N PHE A 151 19.05 -9.36 -8.61
CA PHE A 151 19.72 -10.67 -8.72
C PHE A 151 21.02 -10.60 -9.55
N PHE A 152 21.62 -9.43 -9.66
CA PHE A 152 22.80 -9.23 -10.47
C PHE A 152 24.05 -9.79 -9.82
N VAL A 153 24.95 -10.37 -10.63
CA VAL A 153 26.26 -10.85 -10.18
C VAL A 153 27.12 -9.67 -9.70
N ASN A 154 26.98 -8.51 -10.34
CA ASN A 154 27.60 -7.27 -9.92
C ASN A 154 26.52 -6.32 -9.37
N VAL A 155 26.73 -5.78 -8.19
CA VAL A 155 25.84 -4.77 -7.60
C VAL A 155 25.89 -3.51 -8.48
N PRO A 156 24.79 -3.09 -9.12
CA PRO A 156 24.78 -1.86 -9.88
C PRO A 156 24.96 -0.67 -8.95
N ASP A 157 25.63 0.37 -9.45
CA ASP A 157 25.64 1.66 -8.79
C ASP A 157 24.21 2.22 -8.66
N ASN A 158 23.91 2.99 -7.59
CA ASN A 158 22.59 3.57 -7.37
C ASN A 158 22.07 4.43 -8.52
N ASP A 159 22.99 5.02 -9.30
CA ASP A 159 22.65 5.73 -10.54
C ASP A 159 22.24 4.79 -11.68
N ASP A 160 22.72 3.56 -11.69
CA ASP A 160 22.39 2.59 -12.72
C ASP A 160 20.96 2.05 -12.61
N ASP A 161 20.37 2.02 -11.40
CA ASP A 161 18.98 1.63 -11.22
C ASP A 161 18.00 2.57 -11.97
N GLU A 162 18.27 3.87 -12.03
CA GLU A 162 17.47 4.81 -12.81
C GLU A 162 17.67 4.64 -14.32
N LYS A 163 18.87 4.28 -14.77
CA LYS A 163 19.16 3.94 -16.15
C LYS A 163 18.48 2.63 -16.56
N LEU A 164 18.57 1.59 -15.73
CA LEU A 164 17.92 0.30 -15.99
C LEU A 164 16.41 0.42 -16.11
N ARG A 165 15.77 1.31 -15.34
CA ARG A 165 14.34 1.58 -15.39
C ARG A 165 13.88 2.12 -16.75
N THR A 166 14.73 2.90 -17.42
CA THR A 166 14.47 3.49 -18.75
C THR A 166 15.07 2.68 -19.88
N THR A 167 15.92 1.68 -19.57
CA THR A 167 16.55 0.83 -20.57
C THR A 167 15.52 -0.11 -21.18
N THR A 168 15.38 -0.05 -22.49
CA THR A 168 14.58 -0.98 -23.27
C THR A 168 15.43 -2.15 -23.75
N PHE A 169 14.81 -3.23 -24.21
CA PHE A 169 15.52 -4.35 -24.83
C PHE A 169 16.31 -3.95 -26.09
N LYS A 170 15.98 -2.80 -26.69
CA LYS A 170 16.68 -2.26 -27.89
C LYS A 170 18.07 -1.70 -27.53
N ASP A 171 18.28 -1.28 -26.28
CA ASP A 171 19.53 -0.64 -25.86
C ASP A 171 20.67 -1.64 -25.58
N GLY A 172 20.40 -2.93 -25.69
CA GLY A 172 21.43 -3.99 -25.69
C GLY A 172 22.09 -4.28 -24.34
N VAL A 173 21.67 -3.59 -23.26
CA VAL A 173 22.22 -3.80 -21.93
C VAL A 173 21.62 -5.07 -21.33
N ARG A 174 22.42 -6.13 -21.26
CA ARG A 174 22.07 -7.35 -20.53
C ARG A 174 22.87 -7.40 -19.23
N MET A 175 22.18 -7.25 -18.11
CA MET A 175 22.77 -7.56 -16.82
C MET A 175 22.83 -9.08 -16.63
N VAL A 176 23.96 -9.57 -16.11
CA VAL A 176 24.10 -10.98 -15.76
C VAL A 176 23.40 -11.21 -14.42
N GLU A 177 22.35 -12.01 -14.43
CA GLU A 177 21.59 -12.37 -13.21
C GLU A 177 22.16 -13.63 -12.58
N GLY A 178 22.20 -13.64 -11.23
CA GLY A 178 22.55 -14.78 -10.38
C GLY A 178 21.33 -15.28 -9.61
N ASP A 179 21.57 -16.17 -8.63
CA ASP A 179 20.51 -16.79 -7.84
C ASP A 179 20.24 -16.08 -6.51
N THR A 180 21.09 -15.14 -6.13
CA THR A 180 21.01 -14.43 -4.85
C THR A 180 20.56 -13.00 -5.05
N LEU A 181 19.51 -12.64 -4.33
CA LEU A 181 19.01 -11.27 -4.28
C LEU A 181 19.93 -10.43 -3.40
N ILE A 182 20.46 -9.35 -3.96
CA ILE A 182 21.39 -8.44 -3.27
C ILE A 182 20.64 -7.16 -2.90
N ASP A 183 20.56 -6.86 -1.60
CA ASP A 183 20.03 -5.58 -1.15
C ASP A 183 21.03 -4.45 -1.43
N THR A 184 20.57 -3.40 -2.09
CA THR A 184 21.38 -2.25 -2.49
C THR A 184 21.17 -1.01 -1.61
N HIS A 185 20.30 -1.09 -0.59
CA HIS A 185 19.96 0.07 0.26
C HIS A 185 20.95 0.34 1.39
N GLY A 186 21.84 -0.61 1.69
CA GLY A 186 22.89 -0.41 2.70
C GLY A 186 22.31 0.08 4.05
N LEU A 187 22.82 1.21 4.55
CA LEU A 187 22.41 1.76 5.84
C LEU A 187 20.99 2.39 5.81
N TYR A 188 20.45 2.73 4.65
CA TYR A 188 19.07 3.25 4.55
C TYR A 188 18.01 2.24 4.98
N ARG A 189 18.27 0.93 4.85
CA ARG A 189 17.39 -0.10 5.40
C ARG A 189 17.51 -0.26 6.92
N VAL A 190 18.67 0.13 7.50
CA VAL A 190 18.96 -0.04 8.94
C VAL A 190 18.45 1.15 9.75
N ALA A 191 18.64 2.37 9.26
CA ALA A 191 18.32 3.61 9.96
C ALA A 191 16.85 3.69 10.46
N PRO A 192 15.82 3.32 9.69
CA PRO A 192 14.44 3.38 10.18
C PRO A 192 14.18 2.49 11.40
N ARG A 193 14.78 1.29 11.44
CA ARG A 193 14.71 0.39 12.61
C ARG A 193 15.40 0.99 13.82
N ASP A 194 16.56 1.60 13.63
CA ASP A 194 17.34 2.18 14.73
C ASP A 194 16.66 3.43 15.29
N VAL A 195 16.06 4.27 14.42
CA VAL A 195 15.20 5.39 14.84
C VAL A 195 13.99 4.89 15.61
N ALA A 196 13.29 3.86 15.09
CA ALA A 196 12.12 3.28 15.75
C ALA A 196 12.46 2.80 17.16
N ARG A 197 13.57 2.09 17.32
CA ARG A 197 14.04 1.60 18.62
C ARG A 197 14.36 2.75 19.59
N ARG A 198 15.11 3.77 19.13
CA ARG A 198 15.47 4.93 19.96
C ARG A 198 14.24 5.74 20.39
N MET A 199 13.23 5.82 19.56
CA MET A 199 12.03 6.61 19.82
C MET A 199 10.85 5.79 20.37
N HIS A 200 11.02 4.47 20.54
CA HIS A 200 9.97 3.56 20.99
C HIS A 200 8.70 3.69 20.15
N VAL A 201 8.81 3.52 18.83
CA VAL A 201 7.70 3.50 17.87
C VAL A 201 7.62 2.16 17.17
N HIS A 202 6.45 1.87 16.62
CA HIS A 202 6.21 0.69 15.80
C HIS A 202 7.15 0.64 14.60
N PHE A 203 7.62 -0.57 14.28
CA PHE A 203 8.50 -0.79 13.14
C PHE A 203 8.12 -2.05 12.37
N VAL A 204 7.90 -1.93 11.06
CA VAL A 204 7.70 -3.05 10.14
C VAL A 204 8.91 -3.16 9.22
N ASP A 205 9.57 -4.31 9.21
CA ASP A 205 10.73 -4.59 8.36
C ASP A 205 10.30 -4.95 6.94
N ALA A 206 9.85 -3.92 6.19
CA ALA A 206 9.37 -4.08 4.82
C ALA A 206 10.46 -4.59 3.87
N ASN A 207 11.72 -4.21 4.11
CA ASN A 207 12.88 -4.69 3.34
C ASN A 207 13.04 -6.20 3.48
N ARG A 208 13.08 -6.72 4.70
CA ARG A 208 13.21 -8.15 4.95
C ARG A 208 12.04 -8.94 4.35
N ILE A 209 10.81 -8.46 4.54
CA ILE A 209 9.59 -9.14 4.05
C ILE A 209 9.60 -9.23 2.52
N THR A 210 9.94 -8.15 1.83
CA THR A 210 9.99 -8.15 0.37
C THR A 210 11.22 -8.88 -0.17
N HIS A 211 12.34 -8.86 0.54
CA HIS A 211 13.51 -9.67 0.22
C HIS A 211 13.19 -11.18 0.29
N GLU A 212 12.53 -11.62 1.35
CA GLU A 212 12.11 -13.02 1.51
C GLU A 212 11.12 -13.46 0.42
N LEU A 213 10.18 -12.58 0.05
CA LEU A 213 9.24 -12.83 -1.05
C LEU A 213 9.98 -13.02 -2.38
N GLU A 214 10.84 -12.08 -2.74
CA GLU A 214 11.49 -12.09 -4.06
C GLU A 214 12.59 -13.16 -4.15
N GLN A 215 13.39 -13.35 -3.09
CA GLN A 215 14.37 -14.43 -3.02
C GLN A 215 13.69 -15.81 -3.09
N GLY A 216 12.54 -15.97 -2.42
CA GLY A 216 11.76 -17.22 -2.47
C GLY A 216 11.17 -17.54 -3.84
N LEU A 217 10.84 -16.51 -4.62
CA LEU A 217 10.41 -16.67 -6.01
C LEU A 217 11.58 -16.95 -6.96
N GLY A 218 12.77 -16.46 -6.63
CA GLY A 218 13.95 -16.56 -7.48
C GLY A 218 13.91 -15.59 -8.67
N THR A 219 14.98 -15.62 -9.44
CA THR A 219 15.29 -14.65 -10.50
C THR A 219 14.18 -14.48 -11.54
N GLU A 220 13.63 -15.59 -12.06
CA GLU A 220 12.65 -15.49 -13.14
C GLU A 220 11.22 -15.18 -12.65
N ALA A 221 10.78 -15.84 -11.58
CA ALA A 221 9.41 -15.66 -11.14
C ALA A 221 9.16 -14.29 -10.46
N SER A 222 10.19 -13.70 -9.85
CA SER A 222 10.10 -12.35 -9.26
C SER A 222 9.91 -11.24 -10.29
N LYS A 223 10.36 -11.41 -11.53
CA LYS A 223 10.07 -10.47 -12.64
C LYS A 223 8.56 -10.19 -12.78
N LYS A 224 7.72 -11.20 -12.52
CA LYS A 224 6.26 -11.07 -12.59
C LYS A 224 5.63 -10.15 -11.54
N LEU A 225 6.40 -9.71 -10.56
CA LEU A 225 5.95 -8.71 -9.57
C LEU A 225 6.25 -7.27 -10.02
N HIS A 226 7.18 -7.09 -10.94
CA HIS A 226 7.72 -5.81 -11.33
C HIS A 226 7.23 -5.34 -12.70
N MET A 227 7.53 -4.07 -13.03
CA MET A 227 7.33 -3.52 -14.36
C MET A 227 8.38 -4.10 -15.34
N TRP A 228 8.34 -5.41 -15.46
CA TRP A 228 9.27 -6.22 -16.25
C TRP A 228 8.50 -6.95 -17.36
N PHE A 229 8.58 -6.43 -18.58
CA PHE A 229 7.83 -6.91 -19.74
C PHE A 229 8.75 -7.03 -20.95
N LEU A 230 8.58 -8.08 -21.73
CA LEU A 230 9.22 -8.21 -23.04
C LEU A 230 8.56 -7.27 -24.06
N PRO A 231 9.25 -6.91 -25.16
CA PRO A 231 8.64 -6.16 -26.24
C PRO A 231 7.35 -6.83 -26.76
N GLY A 232 6.26 -6.06 -26.84
CA GLY A 232 4.95 -6.53 -27.29
C GLY A 232 4.13 -7.29 -26.24
N GLU A 233 4.64 -7.55 -25.04
CA GLU A 233 3.95 -8.28 -23.97
C GLU A 233 2.90 -7.40 -23.27
N GLU A 234 3.19 -6.12 -23.09
CA GLU A 234 2.31 -5.18 -22.41
C GLU A 234 2.06 -3.94 -23.29
N PRO A 235 0.80 -3.67 -23.69
CA PRO A 235 0.48 -2.55 -24.59
C PRO A 235 0.92 -1.16 -24.08
N SER A 236 0.94 -0.94 -22.78
CA SER A 236 1.33 0.35 -22.19
C SER A 236 2.85 0.59 -22.23
N VAL A 237 3.65 -0.45 -22.55
CA VAL A 237 5.10 -0.39 -22.71
C VAL A 237 5.53 -1.26 -23.91
N PRO A 238 5.19 -0.86 -25.15
CA PRO A 238 5.31 -1.70 -26.33
C PRO A 238 6.74 -2.13 -26.66
N ASP A 239 7.75 -1.35 -26.29
CA ASP A 239 9.16 -1.67 -26.45
C ASP A 239 9.73 -2.55 -25.33
N GLY A 240 8.87 -2.96 -24.37
CA GLY A 240 9.27 -3.67 -23.17
C GLY A 240 9.84 -2.74 -22.09
N ARG A 241 10.04 -3.27 -20.90
CA ARG A 241 10.62 -2.55 -19.75
C ARG A 241 11.33 -3.54 -18.83
N GLN A 242 12.46 -3.15 -18.26
CA GLN A 242 13.26 -3.96 -17.33
C GLN A 242 13.40 -3.25 -15.97
N ASP A 243 12.28 -2.89 -15.36
CA ASP A 243 12.28 -2.17 -14.10
C ASP A 243 12.26 -3.17 -12.92
N ASN A 244 13.31 -3.15 -12.14
CA ASN A 244 13.49 -4.00 -10.97
C ASN A 244 13.09 -3.32 -9.64
N THR A 245 12.55 -2.10 -9.72
CA THR A 245 12.16 -1.32 -8.53
C THR A 245 10.65 -1.20 -8.41
N HIS A 246 9.95 -0.89 -9.52
CA HIS A 246 8.52 -0.59 -9.46
C HIS A 246 7.67 -1.84 -9.72
N TYR A 247 6.64 -1.98 -8.90
CA TYR A 247 5.70 -3.08 -9.00
C TYR A 247 4.65 -2.85 -10.09
N ASN A 248 4.22 -3.94 -10.72
CA ASN A 248 2.97 -3.99 -11.46
C ASN A 248 1.79 -4.28 -10.50
N VAL A 249 0.58 -4.43 -11.03
CA VAL A 249 -0.63 -4.74 -10.23
C VAL A 249 -0.41 -5.94 -9.32
N ARG A 250 0.13 -7.05 -9.86
CA ARG A 250 0.36 -8.29 -9.11
C ARG A 250 1.35 -8.09 -7.96
N GLY A 251 2.47 -7.41 -8.23
CA GLY A 251 3.50 -7.16 -7.22
C GLY A 251 3.01 -6.23 -6.13
N ALA A 252 2.31 -5.14 -6.49
CA ALA A 252 1.76 -4.21 -5.52
C ALA A 252 0.78 -4.91 -4.56
N HIS A 253 -0.09 -5.79 -5.06
CA HIS A 253 -1.01 -6.56 -4.22
C HIS A 253 -0.29 -7.59 -3.35
N ALA A 254 0.69 -8.31 -3.89
CA ALA A 254 1.48 -9.28 -3.11
C ALA A 254 2.19 -8.59 -1.93
N VAL A 255 2.85 -7.47 -2.18
CA VAL A 255 3.56 -6.69 -1.15
C VAL A 255 2.58 -6.05 -0.16
N ALA A 256 1.50 -5.42 -0.64
CA ALA A 256 0.51 -4.79 0.24
C ALA A 256 -0.13 -5.80 1.20
N ARG A 257 -0.41 -7.03 0.75
CA ARG A 257 -0.95 -8.12 1.59
C ARG A 257 0.00 -8.46 2.72
N LEU A 258 1.28 -8.73 2.38
CA LEU A 258 2.30 -9.08 3.38
C LEU A 258 2.56 -7.95 4.38
N LEU A 259 2.61 -6.70 3.89
CA LEU A 259 2.81 -5.55 4.76
C LEU A 259 1.58 -5.23 5.62
N ALA A 260 0.36 -5.51 5.13
CA ALA A 260 -0.86 -5.42 5.96
C ALA A 260 -0.85 -6.45 7.09
N ASP A 261 -0.41 -7.69 6.81
CA ASP A 261 -0.27 -8.74 7.82
C ASP A 261 0.78 -8.35 8.86
N ALA A 262 1.96 -7.92 8.43
CA ALA A 262 3.04 -7.47 9.32
C ALA A 262 2.64 -6.22 10.14
N LEU A 263 1.90 -5.29 9.55
CA LEU A 263 1.35 -4.13 10.25
C LEU A 263 0.36 -4.56 11.35
N CYS A 264 -0.48 -5.55 11.07
CA CYS A 264 -1.40 -6.10 12.07
C CYS A 264 -0.69 -6.90 13.18
N GLU A 265 0.46 -7.50 12.90
CA GLU A 265 1.29 -8.14 13.91
C GLU A 265 1.93 -7.10 14.84
N GLU A 266 2.50 -6.04 14.27
CA GLU A 266 3.14 -4.95 15.01
C GLU A 266 2.14 -4.06 15.76
N VAL A 267 0.93 -3.87 15.21
CA VAL A 267 -0.16 -3.08 15.78
C VAL A 267 -1.41 -3.96 15.94
N PRO A 268 -1.51 -4.80 16.99
CA PRO A 268 -2.54 -5.85 17.10
C PRO A 268 -3.98 -5.38 17.05
N ILE A 269 -4.26 -4.13 17.41
CA ILE A 269 -5.61 -3.56 17.35
C ILE A 269 -6.14 -3.46 15.91
N LEU A 270 -5.25 -3.41 14.90
CA LEU A 270 -5.62 -3.38 13.50
C LEU A 270 -6.10 -4.75 12.97
N LYS A 271 -5.78 -5.85 13.66
CA LYS A 271 -6.21 -7.22 13.25
C LYS A 271 -7.72 -7.35 13.06
N LYS A 272 -8.50 -6.67 13.89
CA LYS A 272 -9.97 -6.72 13.81
C LYS A 272 -10.54 -6.09 12.54
N TYR A 273 -9.76 -5.26 11.86
CA TYR A 273 -10.13 -4.57 10.63
C TYR A 273 -9.49 -5.22 9.39
N ARG A 274 -8.63 -6.22 9.58
CA ARG A 274 -7.96 -6.92 8.49
C ARG A 274 -8.98 -7.75 7.70
N THR A 275 -9.03 -7.53 6.41
CA THR A 275 -9.86 -8.31 5.46
C THR A 275 -8.99 -8.97 4.41
N ASP A 276 -9.51 -10.03 3.82
CA ASP A 276 -8.87 -10.71 2.72
C ASP A 276 -9.92 -11.17 1.71
N ALA A 277 -9.57 -11.13 0.44
CA ALA A 277 -10.39 -11.64 -0.64
C ALA A 277 -9.49 -12.25 -1.70
N ASP A 278 -10.00 -13.25 -2.42
CA ASP A 278 -9.25 -13.89 -3.51
C ASP A 278 -9.04 -12.92 -4.67
N ILE A 279 -10.06 -12.10 -4.94
CA ILE A 279 -10.07 -11.11 -6.02
C ILE A 279 -10.58 -9.78 -5.48
N THR A 280 -9.94 -8.69 -5.90
CA THR A 280 -10.35 -7.32 -5.57
C THR A 280 -10.60 -6.50 -6.84
N VAL A 281 -11.70 -5.73 -6.85
CA VAL A 281 -12.12 -4.90 -7.99
C VAL A 281 -12.32 -3.46 -7.57
N ASP A 282 -11.67 -2.53 -8.26
CA ASP A 282 -11.86 -1.09 -8.07
C ASP A 282 -11.48 -0.31 -9.33
N ARG A 283 -12.39 0.45 -9.89
CA ARG A 283 -12.15 1.32 -11.07
C ARG A 283 -11.07 2.39 -10.85
N ARG A 284 -10.76 2.72 -9.58
CA ARG A 284 -9.70 3.66 -9.20
C ARG A 284 -8.31 3.03 -9.17
N GLY A 285 -8.20 1.74 -9.52
CA GLY A 285 -6.92 1.02 -9.62
C GLY A 285 -6.35 0.50 -8.30
N ARG A 286 -7.12 0.58 -7.19
CA ARG A 286 -6.70 -0.01 -5.90
C ARG A 286 -6.84 -1.54 -5.93
N GLY A 287 -7.80 -2.09 -6.71
CA GLY A 287 -8.02 -3.51 -6.87
C GLY A 287 -7.09 -4.16 -7.89
N GLN A 288 -7.07 -5.50 -7.88
CA GLN A 288 -6.37 -6.31 -8.88
C GLN A 288 -6.95 -6.12 -10.29
N PHE A 289 -8.26 -5.83 -10.38
CA PHE A 289 -8.97 -5.61 -11.62
C PHE A 289 -9.68 -4.25 -11.61
N LEU A 290 -9.74 -3.62 -12.78
CA LEU A 290 -10.47 -2.36 -12.97
C LEU A 290 -11.95 -2.59 -13.27
N SER A 291 -12.30 -3.76 -13.79
CA SER A 291 -13.67 -4.14 -14.12
C SER A 291 -14.06 -5.49 -13.52
N LEU A 292 -15.36 -5.65 -13.30
CA LEU A 292 -15.92 -6.90 -12.82
C LEU A 292 -15.92 -7.98 -13.91
N GLU A 293 -15.98 -7.56 -15.17
CA GLU A 293 -15.90 -8.44 -16.34
C GLU A 293 -14.52 -9.12 -16.42
N GLU A 294 -13.45 -8.33 -16.33
CA GLU A 294 -12.07 -8.86 -16.30
C GLU A 294 -11.87 -9.81 -15.12
N ALA A 295 -12.33 -9.44 -13.93
CA ALA A 295 -12.25 -10.29 -12.75
C ALA A 295 -12.97 -11.62 -12.95
N MET A 296 -14.20 -11.58 -13.44
CA MET A 296 -15.02 -12.77 -13.69
C MET A 296 -14.44 -13.71 -14.75
N ALA A 297 -13.71 -13.18 -15.72
CA ALA A 297 -13.02 -13.98 -16.75
C ALA A 297 -11.91 -14.88 -16.18
N THR A 298 -11.41 -14.58 -14.98
CA THR A 298 -10.35 -15.36 -14.30
C THR A 298 -10.91 -16.41 -13.32
N VAL A 299 -12.22 -16.40 -13.05
CA VAL A 299 -12.83 -17.20 -11.98
C VAL A 299 -13.10 -18.63 -12.41
N ASP A 300 -12.67 -19.59 -11.59
CA ASP A 300 -13.14 -20.97 -11.63
C ASP A 300 -14.42 -21.08 -10.78
N HIS A 301 -15.58 -21.10 -11.43
CA HIS A 301 -16.88 -21.15 -10.75
C HIS A 301 -17.08 -22.39 -9.87
N GLY A 302 -16.29 -23.45 -10.05
CA GLY A 302 -16.32 -24.66 -9.22
C GLY A 302 -15.63 -24.50 -7.88
N LYS A 303 -14.80 -23.46 -7.71
CA LYS A 303 -14.05 -23.18 -6.50
C LYS A 303 -14.67 -22.04 -5.68
N PRO A 304 -14.66 -22.13 -4.34
CA PRO A 304 -14.99 -20.98 -3.50
C PRO A 304 -14.10 -19.80 -3.86
N THR A 305 -14.70 -18.69 -4.22
CA THR A 305 -13.95 -17.46 -4.59
C THR A 305 -14.69 -16.25 -4.04
N THR A 306 -14.02 -15.45 -3.26
CA THR A 306 -14.52 -14.18 -2.74
C THR A 306 -14.01 -13.04 -3.61
N ILE A 307 -14.95 -12.27 -4.18
CA ILE A 307 -14.65 -11.05 -4.95
C ILE A 307 -15.07 -9.84 -4.13
N GLN A 308 -14.11 -9.05 -3.70
CA GLN A 308 -14.35 -7.80 -2.98
C GLN A 308 -14.41 -6.63 -3.97
N ILE A 309 -15.45 -5.82 -3.87
CA ILE A 309 -15.67 -4.64 -4.71
C ILE A 309 -15.56 -3.40 -3.81
N LEU A 310 -14.56 -2.54 -4.07
CA LEU A 310 -14.21 -1.44 -3.17
C LEU A 310 -15.09 -0.19 -3.37
N GLY A 311 -15.58 0.05 -4.57
CA GLY A 311 -16.42 1.22 -4.82
C GLY A 311 -17.03 1.24 -6.20
N GLY A 312 -18.00 2.15 -6.40
CA GLY A 312 -18.68 2.36 -7.67
C GLY A 312 -20.00 1.60 -7.83
N GLU A 313 -20.68 1.90 -8.93
CA GLU A 313 -21.94 1.23 -9.30
C GLU A 313 -21.66 0.16 -10.36
N TRP A 314 -22.18 -1.04 -10.14
CA TRP A 314 -21.85 -2.20 -10.94
C TRP A 314 -23.11 -2.97 -11.35
N ASP A 315 -23.12 -3.49 -12.56
CA ASP A 315 -24.12 -4.45 -12.98
C ASP A 315 -23.79 -5.82 -12.36
N ARG A 316 -24.76 -6.42 -11.69
CA ARG A 316 -24.54 -7.71 -11.01
C ARG A 316 -24.36 -8.82 -12.04
N PRO A 317 -23.22 -9.56 -12.04
CA PRO A 317 -23.01 -10.65 -12.98
C PRO A 317 -24.00 -11.79 -12.76
N GLN A 318 -24.43 -12.41 -13.86
CA GLN A 318 -25.17 -13.66 -13.79
C GLN A 318 -24.18 -14.80 -13.52
N LEU A 319 -24.44 -15.54 -12.45
CA LEU A 319 -23.60 -16.68 -12.08
C LEU A 319 -24.22 -18.00 -12.55
N PRO A 320 -23.39 -18.97 -12.99
CA PRO A 320 -23.87 -20.36 -13.22
C PRO A 320 -24.51 -20.93 -11.95
N LYS A 321 -25.53 -21.82 -12.12
CA LYS A 321 -26.30 -22.39 -10.99
C LYS A 321 -25.47 -23.03 -9.86
N LYS A 322 -24.27 -23.53 -10.17
CA LYS A 322 -23.37 -24.19 -9.21
C LYS A 322 -22.16 -23.32 -8.85
N SER A 323 -22.17 -22.03 -9.19
CA SER A 323 -21.08 -21.13 -8.87
C SER A 323 -20.91 -20.98 -7.36
N LYS A 324 -19.66 -21.03 -6.90
CA LYS A 324 -19.26 -20.79 -5.50
C LYS A 324 -18.67 -19.40 -5.30
N VAL A 325 -18.94 -18.48 -6.22
CA VAL A 325 -18.46 -17.09 -6.14
C VAL A 325 -19.36 -16.29 -5.18
N VAL A 326 -18.69 -15.56 -4.28
CA VAL A 326 -19.33 -14.64 -3.33
C VAL A 326 -18.83 -13.22 -3.59
N PHE A 327 -19.74 -12.26 -3.69
CA PHE A 327 -19.41 -10.84 -3.79
C PHE A 327 -19.51 -10.19 -2.42
N VAL A 328 -18.47 -9.45 -2.06
CA VAL A 328 -18.42 -8.57 -0.88
C VAL A 328 -18.35 -7.13 -1.36
N LEU A 329 -19.46 -6.40 -1.20
CA LEU A 329 -19.50 -4.97 -1.51
C LEU A 329 -19.03 -4.19 -0.30
N ARG A 330 -18.09 -3.26 -0.52
CA ARG A 330 -17.65 -2.28 0.47
C ARG A 330 -18.62 -1.10 0.47
N GLU A 331 -18.59 -0.23 1.48
CA GLU A 331 -19.56 0.88 1.65
C GLU A 331 -19.76 1.75 0.40
N GLU A 332 -18.67 1.99 -0.36
CA GLU A 332 -18.73 2.82 -1.58
C GLU A 332 -19.19 2.04 -2.82
N ALA A 333 -19.46 0.74 -2.70
CA ALA A 333 -19.88 -0.12 -3.80
C ALA A 333 -21.35 -0.48 -3.72
N LYS A 334 -22.03 -0.45 -4.86
CA LYS A 334 -23.44 -0.89 -4.94
C LYS A 334 -23.75 -1.55 -6.27
N TRP A 335 -24.75 -2.44 -6.25
CA TRP A 335 -25.38 -2.92 -7.46
C TRP A 335 -26.32 -1.85 -8.04
N LYS A 336 -26.35 -1.74 -9.37
CA LYS A 336 -27.36 -0.97 -10.09
C LYS A 336 -28.71 -1.66 -10.03
#